data_5523d81237f4bb6a4e72cabce519cb85
#
_entry.id   5523d81237f4bb6a4e72cabce519cb85
#
_cell.length_a   1.000
_cell.length_b   1.000
_cell.length_c   1.000
_cell.angle_alpha   90.00
_cell.angle_beta   90.00
_cell.angle_gamma   90.00
#
_symmetry.space_group_name_H-M   'P 1'
#
loop_
_entity.id
_entity.type
_entity.pdbx_description
1 polymer ?
#
loop_
_entity_poly.entity_id
_entity_poly.type
_entity_poly.pdbx_seq_one_letter_code
_entity_poly.pdbx_strand_id
1 'polypeptide(L)'
;MSTDVNRRAVLLGLLSAAAMWDESPIGAQDAQTAPDPTLYIPRAHVVEERAFLHDFMEEYAFVSLITTTPALRITHIPTILDRARGRLGTIRGHISAQNPQKAALDGTHPAVIVFRGPHSYISPSWYAVRESVVPTWNFGVVHASGRPRLITDRDKAYDLLATLIRTNERRAGSTSYDFAAQPREYVDRMMQGISPFEMEIDALEGKFKLGQERSEGDRSGVLEHLKAGGYKERSLYDLTAALYQNRPK
;
A
#
# COMPACT_ATOMS: atom_id res chain seq x y z
N MET A 1 2.77 -61.76 35.60
CA MET A 1 2.97 -62.83 34.65
C MET A 1 3.06 -62.17 33.31
N SER A 2 4.29 -61.76 32.85
CA SER A 2 5.20 -62.57 32.03
C SER A 2 4.55 -62.97 30.71
N THR A 3 5.03 -62.68 29.54
CA THR A 3 6.36 -62.67 28.90
C THR A 3 6.16 -62.09 27.51
N ASP A 4 6.84 -61.16 26.98
CA ASP A 4 8.22 -61.20 26.43
C ASP A 4 8.36 -61.91 25.05
N VAL A 5 8.98 -61.19 24.08
CA VAL A 5 10.01 -61.60 23.11
C VAL A 5 9.49 -62.20 21.77
N ASN A 6 9.88 -61.82 20.57
CA ASN A 6 11.20 -61.60 19.96
C ASN A 6 11.10 -61.28 18.45
N ARG A 7 11.83 -60.35 17.98
CA ARG A 7 12.86 -60.33 16.91
C ARG A 7 12.79 -61.40 15.80
N ARG A 8 12.83 -60.98 14.55
CA ARG A 8 14.03 -61.14 13.67
C ARG A 8 13.81 -60.62 12.24
N ALA A 9 14.83 -59.96 11.79
CA ALA A 9 15.07 -59.47 10.45
C ALA A 9 15.20 -60.56 9.41
N VAL A 10 14.87 -60.26 8.15
CA VAL A 10 15.52 -60.87 6.98
C VAL A 10 15.79 -59.77 5.95
N LEU A 11 17.08 -59.56 5.70
CA LEU A 11 17.66 -58.86 4.54
C LEU A 11 17.56 -59.79 3.31
N LEU A 12 17.32 -59.17 2.13
CA LEU A 12 17.81 -59.55 0.80
C LEU A 12 17.20 -58.48 -0.12
N GLY A 13 17.85 -57.53 -0.73
CA GLY A 13 18.98 -57.63 -1.62
C GLY A 13 18.51 -57.79 -3.06
N LEU A 14 18.36 -56.66 -3.81
CA LEU A 14 18.57 -56.68 -5.26
C LEU A 14 18.98 -55.27 -5.75
N LEU A 15 20.15 -55.23 -6.33
CA LEU A 15 20.76 -54.19 -7.14
C LEU A 15 19.90 -53.92 -8.39
N SER A 16 19.75 -52.64 -8.79
CA SER A 16 20.29 -52.22 -10.09
C SER A 16 19.74 -50.88 -10.56
N ALA A 17 20.62 -50.18 -11.25
CA ALA A 17 20.41 -49.09 -12.18
C ALA A 17 20.30 -47.68 -11.58
N ALA A 18 21.48 -47.14 -11.31
CA ALA A 18 21.71 -45.70 -11.31
C ALA A 18 21.48 -45.15 -12.73
N ALA A 19 20.36 -44.51 -12.97
CA ALA A 19 20.22 -43.57 -14.05
C ALA A 19 20.79 -42.26 -13.54
N MET A 20 21.98 -41.89 -14.02
CA MET A 20 22.55 -40.54 -13.83
C MET A 20 21.63 -39.55 -14.53
N TRP A 21 20.83 -38.84 -13.73
CA TRP A 21 20.25 -37.58 -14.17
C TRP A 21 21.33 -36.51 -13.96
N ASP A 22 21.80 -35.97 -15.09
CA ASP A 22 22.65 -34.80 -15.14
C ASP A 22 21.80 -33.59 -14.67
N GLU A 23 21.83 -33.30 -13.37
CA GLU A 23 21.32 -32.06 -12.82
C GLU A 23 22.42 -30.99 -13.01
N SER A 24 22.57 -30.50 -14.22
CA SER A 24 23.15 -29.19 -14.44
C SER A 24 22.21 -28.19 -13.79
N PRO A 25 22.66 -27.30 -12.88
CA PRO A 25 21.81 -26.27 -12.30
C PRO A 25 21.42 -25.32 -13.44
N ILE A 26 20.14 -25.39 -13.85
CA ILE A 26 19.52 -24.36 -14.67
C ILE A 26 19.70 -23.06 -13.88
N GLY A 27 20.38 -22.10 -14.52
CA GLY A 27 20.82 -20.86 -13.92
C GLY A 27 19.79 -20.26 -12.97
N ALA A 28 20.24 -19.96 -11.77
CA ALA A 28 19.55 -19.09 -10.83
C ALA A 28 19.41 -17.72 -11.51
N GLN A 29 18.31 -17.54 -12.23
CA GLN A 29 17.84 -16.20 -12.52
C GLN A 29 17.51 -15.61 -11.15
N ASP A 30 18.12 -14.47 -10.86
CA ASP A 30 17.89 -13.66 -9.67
C ASP A 30 16.39 -13.56 -9.38
N ALA A 31 15.88 -14.46 -8.56
CA ALA A 31 14.64 -14.27 -7.88
C ALA A 31 14.90 -13.13 -6.90
N GLN A 32 14.65 -11.91 -7.36
CA GLN A 32 14.56 -10.75 -6.50
C GLN A 32 13.50 -11.10 -5.44
N THR A 33 13.97 -11.56 -4.28
CA THR A 33 13.08 -11.88 -3.15
C THR A 33 12.23 -10.64 -2.90
N ALA A 34 10.91 -10.81 -2.95
CA ALA A 34 9.99 -9.72 -2.62
C ALA A 34 10.40 -9.15 -1.25
N PRO A 35 10.39 -7.83 -1.08
CA PRO A 35 10.76 -7.22 0.20
C PRO A 35 9.86 -7.78 1.31
N ASP A 36 10.41 -7.90 2.51
CA ASP A 36 9.63 -8.33 3.68
C ASP A 36 8.40 -7.44 3.85
N PRO A 37 7.23 -8.05 4.20
CA PRO A 37 6.01 -7.29 4.38
C PRO A 37 6.18 -6.18 5.42
N THR A 38 5.73 -4.97 5.08
CA THR A 38 5.72 -3.83 6.00
C THR A 38 4.44 -3.77 6.84
N LEU A 39 3.45 -4.60 6.49
CA LEU A 39 2.13 -4.58 7.07
C LEU A 39 1.66 -6.00 7.41
N TYR A 40 1.35 -6.25 8.69
CA TYR A 40 0.67 -7.49 9.06
C TYR A 40 -0.79 -7.47 8.56
N ILE A 41 -1.16 -8.38 7.67
CA ILE A 41 -2.50 -8.46 7.08
C ILE A 41 -3.10 -9.86 7.29
N PRO A 42 -4.12 -10.02 8.15
CA PRO A 42 -4.91 -11.25 8.17
C PRO A 42 -5.56 -11.51 6.81
N ARG A 43 -5.64 -12.78 6.40
CA ARG A 43 -6.15 -13.19 5.08
C ARG A 43 -7.52 -12.59 4.73
N ALA A 44 -8.41 -12.46 5.71
CA ALA A 44 -9.74 -11.86 5.52
C ALA A 44 -9.70 -10.38 5.12
N HIS A 45 -8.60 -9.68 5.40
CA HIS A 45 -8.46 -8.23 5.21
C HIS A 45 -7.53 -7.85 4.05
N VAL A 46 -6.97 -8.83 3.34
CA VAL A 46 -6.12 -8.60 2.16
C VAL A 46 -6.99 -8.13 1.01
N VAL A 47 -6.51 -7.09 0.31
CA VAL A 47 -7.00 -6.67 -1.00
C VAL A 47 -5.81 -6.60 -1.94
N GLU A 48 -5.84 -7.39 -3.01
CA GLU A 48 -4.78 -7.50 -4.02
C GLU A 48 -5.18 -6.89 -5.37
N GLU A 49 -6.46 -6.54 -5.53
CA GLU A 49 -6.97 -5.99 -6.78
C GLU A 49 -6.32 -4.62 -7.01
N ARG A 50 -5.40 -4.57 -7.99
CA ARG A 50 -4.51 -3.42 -8.25
C ARG A 50 -5.28 -2.16 -8.61
N ALA A 51 -6.35 -2.25 -9.38
CA ALA A 51 -7.13 -1.08 -9.77
C ALA A 51 -7.76 -0.43 -8.53
N PHE A 52 -8.34 -1.24 -7.63
CA PHE A 52 -8.90 -0.76 -6.38
C PHE A 52 -7.84 -0.09 -5.48
N LEU A 53 -6.65 -0.70 -5.37
CA LEU A 53 -5.55 -0.12 -4.58
C LEU A 53 -5.07 1.21 -5.18
N HIS A 54 -4.98 1.31 -6.51
CA HIS A 54 -4.63 2.55 -7.19
C HIS A 54 -5.68 3.64 -7.00
N ASP A 55 -6.97 3.30 -7.11
CA ASP A 55 -8.07 4.25 -6.84
C ASP A 55 -8.00 4.78 -5.41
N PHE A 56 -7.75 3.88 -4.45
CA PHE A 56 -7.56 4.26 -3.05
C PHE A 56 -6.35 5.17 -2.85
N MET A 57 -5.22 4.88 -3.48
CA MET A 57 -4.00 5.71 -3.38
C MET A 57 -4.21 7.11 -3.97
N GLU A 58 -4.93 7.21 -5.07
CA GLU A 58 -5.26 8.51 -5.66
C GLU A 58 -6.22 9.30 -4.80
N GLU A 59 -7.24 8.66 -4.23
CA GLU A 59 -8.20 9.33 -3.35
C GLU A 59 -7.53 9.85 -2.07
N TYR A 60 -6.68 9.03 -1.45
CA TYR A 60 -6.02 9.37 -0.17
C TYR A 60 -4.55 9.76 -0.38
N ALA A 61 -4.30 10.66 -1.33
CA ALA A 61 -2.98 11.03 -1.82
C ALA A 61 -2.14 11.91 -0.88
N PHE A 62 -2.65 12.33 0.29
CA PHE A 62 -1.84 12.98 1.34
C PHE A 62 -1.28 11.92 2.28
N VAL A 63 -0.01 11.60 2.10
CA VAL A 63 0.63 10.37 2.58
C VAL A 63 1.70 10.62 3.65
N SER A 64 2.14 9.54 4.29
CA SER A 64 3.35 9.53 5.11
C SER A 64 4.48 8.83 4.34
N LEU A 65 5.53 9.56 3.99
CA LEU A 65 6.79 9.02 3.47
C LEU A 65 7.68 8.65 4.66
N ILE A 66 8.02 7.37 4.78
CA ILE A 66 8.81 6.80 5.88
C ILE A 66 10.12 6.26 5.33
N THR A 67 11.24 6.68 5.90
CA THR A 67 12.57 6.15 5.65
C THR A 67 13.26 5.80 6.96
N THR A 68 14.12 4.79 6.97
CA THR A 68 14.83 4.33 8.18
C THR A 68 16.32 4.60 8.14
N THR A 69 16.85 4.93 6.98
CA THR A 69 18.29 5.18 6.74
C THR A 69 18.47 6.57 6.13
N PRO A 70 19.48 7.36 6.50
CA PRO A 70 20.43 7.13 7.61
C PRO A 70 19.81 7.28 9.00
N ALA A 71 18.54 7.70 9.10
CA ALA A 71 17.77 7.82 10.33
C ALA A 71 16.29 7.64 10.05
N LEU A 72 15.51 7.19 11.05
CA LEU A 72 14.05 7.17 10.93
C LEU A 72 13.53 8.59 10.74
N ARG A 73 12.84 8.82 9.62
CA ARG A 73 12.18 10.09 9.29
C ARG A 73 10.82 9.83 8.70
N ILE A 74 9.89 10.71 9.03
CA ILE A 74 8.52 10.65 8.52
C ILE A 74 8.15 12.06 8.05
N THR A 75 7.77 12.18 6.78
CA THR A 75 7.28 13.43 6.20
C THR A 75 5.89 13.21 5.62
N HIS A 76 4.96 14.14 5.87
CA HIS A 76 3.62 14.11 5.31
C HIS A 76 3.55 15.02 4.10
N ILE A 77 3.16 14.47 2.96
CA ILE A 77 3.19 15.15 1.66
C ILE A 77 2.04 14.71 0.75
N PRO A 78 1.60 15.56 -0.16
CA PRO A 78 0.77 15.14 -1.27
C PRO A 78 1.61 14.41 -2.33
N THR A 79 1.02 13.40 -2.96
CA THR A 79 1.65 12.63 -4.04
C THR A 79 0.71 12.49 -5.23
N ILE A 80 1.26 12.08 -6.36
CA ILE A 80 0.52 11.60 -7.52
C ILE A 80 1.02 10.22 -7.90
N LEU A 81 0.11 9.39 -8.44
CA LEU A 81 0.40 8.06 -8.95
C LEU A 81 0.39 8.09 -10.48
N ASP A 82 1.46 7.56 -11.08
CA ASP A 82 1.51 7.21 -12.49
C ASP A 82 1.29 5.70 -12.62
N ARG A 83 0.05 5.31 -12.93
CA ARG A 83 -0.38 3.90 -12.98
C ARG A 83 0.29 3.11 -14.11
N ALA A 84 0.68 3.80 -15.18
CA ALA A 84 1.23 3.17 -16.39
C ALA A 84 2.74 2.94 -16.31
N ARG A 85 3.41 3.56 -15.35
CA ARG A 85 4.87 3.53 -15.25
C ARG A 85 5.34 2.58 -14.16
N GLY A 86 6.16 1.58 -14.55
CA GLY A 86 6.59 0.51 -13.67
C GLY A 86 5.54 -0.60 -13.50
N ARG A 87 5.95 -1.70 -12.88
CA ARG A 87 5.09 -2.89 -12.75
C ARG A 87 3.84 -2.66 -11.88
N LEU A 88 3.99 -1.92 -10.80
CA LEU A 88 2.92 -1.63 -9.82
C LEU A 88 2.56 -0.13 -9.76
N GLY A 89 3.08 0.67 -10.69
CA GLY A 89 2.92 2.11 -10.69
C GLY A 89 4.17 2.85 -10.17
N THR A 90 4.21 4.15 -10.36
CA THR A 90 5.27 5.05 -9.84
C THR A 90 4.64 6.20 -9.09
N ILE A 91 5.04 6.39 -7.84
CA ILE A 91 4.61 7.50 -6.99
C ILE A 91 5.57 8.66 -7.22
N ARG A 92 5.02 9.86 -7.38
CA ARG A 92 5.80 11.09 -7.52
C ARG A 92 5.33 12.13 -6.49
N GLY A 93 6.29 12.85 -5.90
CA GLY A 93 6.03 13.88 -4.91
C GLY A 93 7.23 14.79 -4.71
N HIS A 94 7.16 15.68 -3.74
CA HIS A 94 8.30 16.50 -3.33
C HIS A 94 8.33 16.72 -1.83
N ILE A 95 9.52 16.94 -1.30
CA ILE A 95 9.75 17.42 0.06
C ILE A 95 10.43 18.78 0.00
N SER A 96 10.51 19.49 1.12
CA SER A 96 11.33 20.70 1.21
C SER A 96 12.80 20.39 0.87
N ALA A 97 13.47 21.28 0.15
CA ALA A 97 14.89 21.15 -0.15
C ALA A 97 15.77 21.10 1.12
N GLN A 98 15.29 21.67 2.23
CA GLN A 98 15.96 21.67 3.54
C GLN A 98 15.64 20.42 4.38
N ASN A 99 14.70 19.56 3.94
CA ASN A 99 14.34 18.37 4.68
C ASN A 99 15.50 17.34 4.64
N PRO A 100 16.07 16.97 5.79
CA PRO A 100 17.20 16.03 5.83
C PRO A 100 16.82 14.61 5.38
N GLN A 101 15.54 14.27 5.23
CA GLN A 101 15.08 13.01 4.63
C GLN A 101 15.51 12.88 3.16
N LYS A 102 15.85 14.00 2.52
CA LYS A 102 16.41 14.03 1.14
C LYS A 102 17.59 13.07 0.95
N ALA A 103 18.41 12.86 1.99
CA ALA A 103 19.55 11.95 1.93
C ALA A 103 19.17 10.48 1.68
N ALA A 104 17.91 10.10 1.95
CA ALA A 104 17.38 8.76 1.69
C ALA A 104 16.69 8.63 0.32
N LEU A 105 16.62 9.72 -0.47
CA LEU A 105 16.00 9.73 -1.80
C LEU A 105 17.04 9.58 -2.90
N ASP A 106 17.89 8.58 -2.77
CA ASP A 106 19.06 8.37 -3.64
C ASP A 106 18.89 7.17 -4.61
N GLY A 107 17.73 6.51 -4.58
CA GLY A 107 17.46 5.33 -5.40
C GLY A 107 18.00 4.02 -4.83
N THR A 108 18.67 4.05 -3.66
CA THR A 108 19.25 2.84 -3.03
C THR A 108 18.59 2.49 -1.71
N HIS A 109 18.23 3.49 -0.92
CA HIS A 109 17.59 3.27 0.38
C HIS A 109 16.10 2.95 0.24
N PRO A 110 15.61 1.92 0.96
CA PRO A 110 14.20 1.58 0.95
C PRO A 110 13.36 2.63 1.68
N ALA A 111 12.15 2.82 1.19
CA ALA A 111 11.14 3.66 1.81
C ALA A 111 9.76 3.00 1.73
N VAL A 112 8.88 3.39 2.64
CA VAL A 112 7.46 3.04 2.61
C VAL A 112 6.64 4.32 2.52
N ILE A 113 5.70 4.36 1.59
CA ILE A 113 4.69 5.41 1.50
C ILE A 113 3.35 4.83 1.98
N VAL A 114 2.80 5.42 3.05
CA VAL A 114 1.57 4.97 3.69
C VAL A 114 0.41 5.86 3.27
N PHE A 115 -0.56 5.26 2.58
CA PHE A 115 -1.84 5.85 2.23
C PHE A 115 -2.87 5.45 3.27
N ARG A 116 -3.42 6.40 4.00
CA ARG A 116 -4.38 6.16 5.07
C ARG A 116 -5.74 6.70 4.69
N GLY A 117 -6.70 5.80 4.54
CA GLY A 117 -8.09 6.13 4.25
C GLY A 117 -8.95 6.35 5.50
N PRO A 118 -10.27 6.32 5.32
CA PRO A 118 -11.22 6.51 6.41
C PRO A 118 -11.14 5.38 7.43
N HIS A 119 -11.46 5.71 8.66
CA HIS A 119 -11.46 4.79 9.78
C HIS A 119 -12.45 5.27 10.83
N SER A 120 -13.11 4.33 11.50
CA SER A 120 -14.01 4.62 12.61
C SER A 120 -14.05 3.50 13.62
N TYR A 121 -14.37 3.85 14.85
CA TYR A 121 -14.75 2.92 15.90
C TYR A 121 -16.06 2.25 15.54
N ILE A 122 -16.17 0.94 15.78
CA ILE A 122 -17.35 0.15 15.54
C ILE A 122 -17.86 -0.36 16.88
N SER A 123 -19.04 0.13 17.26
CA SER A 123 -19.67 -0.25 18.52
C SER A 123 -20.32 -1.63 18.41
N PRO A 124 -20.20 -2.49 19.44
CA PRO A 124 -20.94 -3.74 19.51
C PRO A 124 -22.47 -3.54 19.50
N SER A 125 -22.95 -2.37 19.90
CA SER A 125 -24.38 -2.04 19.88
C SER A 125 -24.98 -1.97 18.46
N TRP A 126 -24.14 -1.91 17.42
CA TRP A 126 -24.55 -1.89 16.02
C TRP A 126 -24.71 -3.28 15.41
N TYR A 127 -24.23 -4.33 16.11
CA TYR A 127 -24.36 -5.71 15.65
C TYR A 127 -25.77 -6.26 15.90
N ALA A 128 -26.21 -7.15 15.03
CA ALA A 128 -27.47 -7.87 15.18
C ALA A 128 -27.44 -8.77 16.42
N VAL A 129 -26.32 -9.46 16.68
CA VAL A 129 -26.07 -10.26 17.87
C VAL A 129 -25.12 -9.50 18.79
N ARG A 130 -25.54 -9.20 20.00
CA ARG A 130 -24.79 -8.36 20.96
C ARG A 130 -24.12 -9.16 22.07
N GLU A 131 -24.28 -10.48 22.07
CA GLU A 131 -23.68 -11.38 23.05
C GLU A 131 -22.29 -11.81 22.57
N SER A 132 -21.31 -11.83 23.49
CA SER A 132 -19.93 -12.27 23.23
C SER A 132 -19.21 -11.52 22.11
N VAL A 133 -19.52 -10.23 21.94
CA VAL A 133 -18.89 -9.36 20.96
C VAL A 133 -18.11 -8.22 21.64
N VAL A 134 -17.05 -7.77 20.98
CA VAL A 134 -16.21 -6.68 21.46
C VAL A 134 -16.16 -5.55 20.42
N PRO A 135 -15.89 -4.31 20.87
CA PRO A 135 -15.68 -3.20 19.94
C PRO A 135 -14.43 -3.41 19.09
N THR A 136 -14.39 -2.71 17.95
CA THR A 136 -13.22 -2.72 17.06
C THR A 136 -13.11 -1.40 16.31
N TRP A 137 -12.07 -1.30 15.47
CA TRP A 137 -11.93 -0.26 14.47
C TRP A 137 -12.01 -0.87 13.07
N ASN A 138 -12.76 -0.22 12.20
CA ASN A 138 -12.70 -0.47 10.77
C ASN A 138 -11.85 0.61 10.10
N PHE A 139 -11.05 0.22 9.12
CA PHE A 139 -10.14 1.11 8.40
C PHE A 139 -9.65 0.50 7.08
N GLY A 140 -9.20 1.37 6.17
CA GLY A 140 -8.42 1.01 4.99
C GLY A 140 -7.04 1.66 5.02
N VAL A 141 -6.01 0.91 4.64
CA VAL A 141 -4.64 1.41 4.51
C VAL A 141 -3.91 0.68 3.38
N VAL A 142 -3.08 1.43 2.64
CA VAL A 142 -2.22 0.87 1.61
C VAL A 142 -0.78 1.29 1.89
N HIS A 143 0.14 0.32 1.87
CA HIS A 143 1.57 0.55 1.92
C HIS A 143 2.17 0.29 0.53
N ALA A 144 2.91 1.25 0.03
CA ALA A 144 3.72 1.13 -1.18
C ALA A 144 5.19 1.22 -0.79
N SER A 145 5.93 0.15 -1.03
CA SER A 145 7.36 0.06 -0.76
C SER A 145 8.16 0.23 -2.05
N GLY A 146 9.33 0.85 -1.97
CA GLY A 146 10.22 1.07 -3.10
C GLY A 146 11.48 1.82 -2.70
N ARG A 147 12.25 2.25 -3.70
CA ARG A 147 13.47 3.04 -3.52
C ARG A 147 13.31 4.40 -4.19
N PRO A 148 12.97 5.44 -3.42
CA PRO A 148 12.75 6.77 -3.97
C PRO A 148 14.06 7.37 -4.47
N ARG A 149 14.01 8.09 -5.60
CA ARG A 149 15.13 8.83 -6.16
C ARG A 149 14.74 10.26 -6.47
N LEU A 150 15.68 11.17 -6.31
CA LEU A 150 15.47 12.58 -6.67
C LEU A 150 15.28 12.73 -8.18
N ILE A 151 14.39 13.63 -8.55
CA ILE A 151 14.24 14.11 -9.93
C ILE A 151 15.13 15.34 -10.07
N THR A 152 16.24 15.18 -10.78
CA THR A 152 17.23 16.25 -11.04
C THR A 152 16.96 16.99 -12.33
N ASP A 153 16.22 16.38 -13.24
CA ASP A 153 15.77 16.97 -14.50
C ASP A 153 14.72 18.05 -14.23
N ARG A 154 15.00 19.28 -14.68
CA ARG A 154 14.17 20.45 -14.39
C ARG A 154 12.78 20.37 -15.05
N ASP A 155 12.70 19.84 -16.26
CA ASP A 155 11.44 19.77 -16.99
C ASP A 155 10.53 18.69 -16.39
N LYS A 156 11.11 17.56 -15.98
CA LYS A 156 10.38 16.51 -15.23
C LYS A 156 9.89 17.02 -13.86
N ALA A 157 10.70 17.83 -13.16
CA ALA A 157 10.31 18.45 -11.91
C ALA A 157 9.17 19.45 -12.10
N TYR A 158 9.22 20.25 -13.17
CA TYR A 158 8.14 21.18 -13.54
C TYR A 158 6.83 20.40 -13.88
N ASP A 159 6.93 19.34 -14.70
CA ASP A 159 5.80 18.49 -15.06
C ASP A 159 5.14 17.84 -13.82
N LEU A 160 5.95 17.36 -12.88
CA LEU A 160 5.44 16.86 -11.61
C LEU A 160 4.61 17.91 -10.89
N LEU A 161 5.12 19.13 -10.72
CA LEU A 161 4.42 20.21 -10.03
C LEU A 161 3.15 20.61 -10.77
N ALA A 162 3.23 20.81 -12.08
CA ALA A 162 2.08 21.15 -12.91
C ALA A 162 0.98 20.08 -12.81
N THR A 163 1.36 18.80 -12.80
CA THR A 163 0.41 17.69 -12.67
C THR A 163 -0.20 17.64 -11.28
N LEU A 164 0.61 17.83 -10.22
CA LEU A 164 0.17 17.82 -8.84
C LEU A 164 -0.82 18.97 -8.57
N ILE A 165 -0.50 20.16 -9.05
CA ILE A 165 -1.38 21.35 -8.93
C ILE A 165 -2.68 21.09 -9.69
N ARG A 166 -2.62 20.73 -10.97
CA ARG A 166 -3.80 20.47 -11.80
C ARG A 166 -4.72 19.40 -11.20
N THR A 167 -4.14 18.35 -10.59
CA THR A 167 -4.90 17.30 -9.94
C THR A 167 -5.62 17.81 -8.70
N ASN A 168 -4.95 18.59 -7.86
CA ASN A 168 -5.55 19.13 -6.63
C ASN A 168 -6.55 20.26 -6.92
N GLU A 169 -6.29 21.14 -7.89
CA GLU A 169 -7.25 22.16 -8.32
C GLU A 169 -8.57 21.52 -8.81
N ARG A 170 -8.48 20.45 -9.61
CA ARG A 170 -9.67 19.69 -10.04
C ARG A 170 -10.45 19.12 -8.85
N ARG A 171 -9.76 18.55 -7.86
CA ARG A 171 -10.39 18.00 -6.65
C ARG A 171 -11.04 19.07 -5.79
N ALA A 172 -10.43 20.25 -5.73
CA ALA A 172 -10.98 21.41 -5.05
C ALA A 172 -12.15 22.07 -5.79
N GLY A 173 -12.50 21.57 -6.99
CA GLY A 173 -13.53 22.19 -7.83
C GLY A 173 -13.12 23.53 -8.43
N SER A 174 -11.82 23.86 -8.40
CA SER A 174 -11.25 25.10 -8.94
C SER A 174 -10.76 24.89 -10.37
N THR A 175 -11.13 25.80 -11.26
CA THR A 175 -10.68 25.82 -12.66
C THR A 175 -10.02 27.14 -13.04
N SER A 176 -9.91 28.07 -12.11
CA SER A 176 -9.43 29.44 -12.38
C SER A 176 -7.92 29.61 -12.21
N TYR A 177 -7.23 28.68 -11.53
CA TYR A 177 -5.79 28.77 -11.36
C TYR A 177 -5.04 28.07 -12.51
N ASP A 178 -4.27 28.88 -13.24
CA ASP A 178 -3.37 28.38 -14.28
C ASP A 178 -1.92 28.50 -13.83
N PHE A 179 -1.29 27.35 -13.55
CA PHE A 179 0.12 27.28 -13.18
C PHE A 179 1.04 27.67 -14.32
N ALA A 180 0.68 27.35 -15.57
CA ALA A 180 1.47 27.69 -16.74
C ALA A 180 1.53 29.20 -17.03
N ALA A 181 0.52 29.95 -16.58
CA ALA A 181 0.48 31.40 -16.71
C ALA A 181 1.36 32.13 -15.66
N GLN A 182 1.92 31.42 -14.69
CA GLN A 182 2.80 32.05 -13.70
C GLN A 182 4.13 32.47 -14.31
N PRO A 183 4.71 33.63 -13.89
CA PRO A 183 6.03 34.07 -14.35
C PRO A 183 7.10 33.00 -14.17
N ARG A 184 7.82 32.67 -15.22
CA ARG A 184 8.81 31.57 -15.21
C ARG A 184 9.88 31.77 -14.12
N GLU A 185 10.38 32.97 -13.94
CA GLU A 185 11.36 33.28 -12.90
C GLU A 185 10.82 33.02 -11.47
N TYR A 186 9.53 33.30 -11.26
CA TYR A 186 8.88 33.00 -9.99
C TYR A 186 8.83 31.50 -9.74
N VAL A 187 8.35 30.73 -10.72
CA VAL A 187 8.27 29.28 -10.63
C VAL A 187 9.65 28.66 -10.39
N ASP A 188 10.67 29.11 -11.14
CA ASP A 188 12.03 28.63 -11.02
C ASP A 188 12.62 28.86 -9.62
N ARG A 189 12.34 30.01 -9.03
CA ARG A 189 12.75 30.33 -7.66
C ARG A 189 12.04 29.44 -6.65
N MET A 190 10.74 29.20 -6.82
CA MET A 190 9.97 28.30 -5.94
C MET A 190 10.46 26.86 -6.03
N MET A 191 10.81 26.40 -7.22
CA MET A 191 11.36 25.06 -7.45
C MET A 191 12.68 24.82 -6.72
N GLN A 192 13.50 25.85 -6.45
CA GLN A 192 14.71 25.72 -5.64
C GLN A 192 14.42 25.34 -4.18
N GLY A 193 13.22 25.66 -3.68
CA GLY A 193 12.79 25.36 -2.31
C GLY A 193 12.33 23.92 -2.09
N ILE A 194 12.33 23.07 -3.12
CA ILE A 194 11.83 21.71 -3.05
C ILE A 194 12.84 20.69 -3.58
N SER A 195 12.67 19.44 -3.15
CA SER A 195 13.35 18.26 -3.67
C SER A 195 12.29 17.30 -4.23
N PRO A 196 12.02 17.38 -5.54
CA PRO A 196 11.09 16.45 -6.19
C PRO A 196 11.71 15.06 -6.28
N PHE A 197 10.86 14.04 -6.15
CA PHE A 197 11.29 12.64 -6.21
C PHE A 197 10.25 11.77 -6.91
N GLU A 198 10.70 10.61 -7.32
CA GLU A 198 9.85 9.52 -7.79
C GLU A 198 10.24 8.22 -7.12
N MET A 199 9.29 7.31 -6.95
CA MET A 199 9.48 5.98 -6.40
C MET A 199 8.69 4.98 -7.24
N GLU A 200 9.37 4.13 -7.98
CA GLU A 200 8.72 2.95 -8.56
C GLU A 200 8.32 2.00 -7.43
N ILE A 201 7.12 1.43 -7.53
CA ILE A 201 6.58 0.56 -6.49
C ILE A 201 7.11 -0.85 -6.69
N ASP A 202 7.90 -1.33 -5.74
CA ASP A 202 8.42 -2.70 -5.70
C ASP A 202 7.38 -3.66 -5.10
N ALA A 203 6.68 -3.23 -4.02
CA ALA A 203 5.62 -3.98 -3.36
C ALA A 203 4.45 -3.07 -2.98
N LEU A 204 3.23 -3.62 -3.10
CA LEU A 204 1.98 -2.94 -2.80
C LEU A 204 1.14 -3.83 -1.88
N GLU A 205 0.80 -3.34 -0.70
CA GLU A 205 0.11 -4.08 0.35
C GLU A 205 -1.17 -3.34 0.74
N GLY A 206 -2.33 -3.97 0.56
CA GLY A 206 -3.63 -3.39 0.90
C GLY A 206 -4.30 -4.11 2.07
N LYS A 207 -4.53 -3.41 3.18
CA LYS A 207 -5.28 -3.90 4.34
C LYS A 207 -6.56 -3.13 4.52
N PHE A 208 -7.68 -3.84 4.38
CA PHE A 208 -9.01 -3.29 4.54
C PHE A 208 -9.77 -4.13 5.58
N LYS A 209 -9.73 -3.69 6.83
CA LYS A 209 -10.52 -4.29 7.91
C LYS A 209 -11.85 -3.59 7.97
N LEU A 210 -12.88 -4.17 7.36
CA LEU A 210 -14.20 -3.56 7.17
C LEU A 210 -15.36 -4.45 7.64
N GLY A 211 -15.05 -5.49 8.46
CA GLY A 211 -16.04 -6.42 9.00
C GLY A 211 -16.43 -7.53 8.02
N GLN A 212 -15.55 -7.88 7.07
CA GLN A 212 -15.80 -8.89 6.03
C GLN A 212 -16.10 -10.27 6.61
N GLU A 213 -15.56 -10.55 7.78
CA GLU A 213 -15.72 -11.80 8.52
C GLU A 213 -17.03 -11.88 9.33
N ARG A 214 -17.76 -10.76 9.42
CA ARG A 214 -19.01 -10.68 10.22
C ARG A 214 -20.21 -11.27 9.47
N SER A 215 -21.24 -11.63 10.24
CA SER A 215 -22.52 -12.05 9.69
C SER A 215 -23.16 -10.94 8.84
N GLU A 216 -24.06 -11.31 7.95
CA GLU A 216 -24.77 -10.34 7.10
C GLU A 216 -25.56 -9.32 7.95
N GLY A 217 -26.23 -9.80 9.03
CA GLY A 217 -26.95 -8.92 9.95
C GLY A 217 -26.05 -7.92 10.66
N ASP A 218 -24.86 -8.35 11.12
CA ASP A 218 -23.87 -7.44 11.73
C ASP A 218 -23.35 -6.41 10.74
N ARG A 219 -23.02 -6.85 9.50
CA ARG A 219 -22.58 -5.94 8.45
C ARG A 219 -23.62 -4.88 8.10
N SER A 220 -24.87 -5.30 7.98
CA SER A 220 -26.00 -4.40 7.69
C SER A 220 -26.19 -3.36 8.79
N GLY A 221 -26.19 -3.77 10.06
CA GLY A 221 -26.30 -2.86 11.18
C GLY A 221 -25.16 -1.84 11.26
N VAL A 222 -23.91 -2.29 11.00
CA VAL A 222 -22.75 -1.39 10.93
C VAL A 222 -22.89 -0.40 9.76
N LEU A 223 -23.28 -0.86 8.57
CA LEU A 223 -23.46 0.01 7.41
C LEU A 223 -24.55 1.06 7.62
N GLU A 224 -25.67 0.70 8.25
CA GLU A 224 -26.73 1.67 8.61
C GLU A 224 -26.21 2.79 9.51
N HIS A 225 -25.47 2.44 10.57
CA HIS A 225 -24.92 3.43 11.49
C HIS A 225 -23.85 4.32 10.83
N LEU A 226 -22.98 3.74 10.01
CA LEU A 226 -21.97 4.50 9.26
C LEU A 226 -22.62 5.45 8.27
N LYS A 227 -23.68 5.03 7.58
CA LYS A 227 -24.43 5.86 6.62
C LYS A 227 -25.14 7.02 7.30
N ALA A 228 -25.70 6.80 8.48
CA ALA A 228 -26.39 7.82 9.29
C ALA A 228 -25.43 8.76 10.02
N GLY A 229 -24.16 8.41 10.13
CA GLY A 229 -23.13 9.15 10.85
C GLY A 229 -22.66 10.43 10.17
N GLY A 230 -21.66 11.07 10.77
CA GLY A 230 -21.01 12.27 10.23
C GLY A 230 -20.14 12.00 9.02
N TYR A 231 -19.31 12.98 8.64
CA TYR A 231 -18.45 12.90 7.45
C TYR A 231 -17.48 11.69 7.49
N LYS A 232 -16.85 11.44 8.64
CA LYS A 232 -15.89 10.33 8.80
C LYS A 232 -16.55 8.97 8.64
N GLU A 233 -17.71 8.79 9.26
CA GLU A 233 -18.49 7.56 9.21
C GLU A 233 -18.99 7.30 7.78
N ARG A 234 -19.49 8.34 7.08
CA ARG A 234 -19.94 8.24 5.70
C ARG A 234 -18.80 7.88 4.74
N SER A 235 -17.61 8.48 4.90
CA SER A 235 -16.44 8.11 4.10
C SER A 235 -16.05 6.64 4.28
N LEU A 236 -16.17 6.12 5.51
CA LEU A 236 -15.94 4.69 5.78
C LEU A 236 -17.07 3.82 5.21
N TYR A 237 -18.32 4.28 5.24
CA TYR A 237 -19.44 3.61 4.58
C TYR A 237 -19.15 3.45 3.08
N ASP A 238 -18.76 4.54 2.39
CA ASP A 238 -18.50 4.54 0.95
C ASP A 238 -17.38 3.57 0.58
N LEU A 239 -16.27 3.57 1.34
CA LEU A 239 -15.19 2.62 1.17
C LEU A 239 -15.64 1.16 1.37
N THR A 240 -16.46 0.92 2.40
CA THR A 240 -16.95 -0.43 2.73
C THR A 240 -17.90 -0.93 1.65
N ALA A 241 -18.81 -0.08 1.18
CA ALA A 241 -19.74 -0.41 0.10
C ALA A 241 -19.01 -0.71 -1.21
N ALA A 242 -18.01 0.09 -1.58
CA ALA A 242 -17.18 -0.14 -2.77
C ALA A 242 -16.44 -1.49 -2.70
N LEU A 243 -15.86 -1.84 -1.54
CA LEU A 243 -15.19 -3.13 -1.38
C LEU A 243 -16.18 -4.31 -1.53
N TYR A 244 -17.38 -4.20 -0.95
CA TYR A 244 -18.35 -5.29 -1.00
C TYR A 244 -18.95 -5.49 -2.39
N GLN A 245 -19.09 -4.42 -3.19
CA GLN A 245 -19.55 -4.50 -4.58
C GLN A 245 -18.52 -5.17 -5.50
N ASN A 246 -17.23 -5.00 -5.22
CA ASN A 246 -16.12 -5.52 -6.04
C ASN A 246 -15.66 -6.92 -5.62
N ARG A 247 -16.21 -7.51 -4.56
CA ARG A 247 -15.89 -8.90 -4.18
C ARG A 247 -16.69 -9.88 -5.07
N PRO A 248 -16.00 -10.86 -5.67
CA PRO A 248 -16.71 -11.98 -6.30
C PRO A 248 -17.53 -12.72 -5.25
N LYS A 249 -18.76 -13.06 -5.60
CA LYS A 249 -19.69 -13.82 -4.75
C LYS A 249 -19.19 -15.23 -4.51
#